data_fbe5406e80f128bac0f6c60c6f3657ea
#
_entry.id   fbe5406e80f128bac0f6c60c6f3657ea
#
_cell.length_a   1.000
_cell.length_b   1.000
_cell.length_c   1.000
_cell.angle_alpha   90.00
_cell.angle_beta   90.00
_cell.angle_gamma   90.00
#
_symmetry.space_group_name_H-M   'P 1'
#
loop_
_entity.id
_entity.type
_entity.pdbx_description
1 polymer ?
#
loop_
_entity_poly.entity_id
_entity_poly.type
_entity_poly.pdbx_seq_one_letter_code
_entity_poly.pdbx_strand_id
1 'polypeptide(L)'
;DTIEDDDEKYANPRNLASGTLNLDDVEEVKRRHVVFYAFTLVHIDDDIISWGDRMNYLSDMKFNVVKREATDAVRLEEAVKRWTRDVESGKMDVPVDGLVICYDDTAYAAGGSITGHHATRAGFAFKWQDEAVDTRLRYIEWSCAVSTISPVAVFEPVQIEGTTVSRASLCNLTEIERLGVGKECILSVIKANKIIPKCIAVKDAVGAVEIPKECPVCHHPTRIFVSKNSGVKTLHCTNPDCTAKNVKKFSRFVSKSGMDIDGLSVQTMLKFINEGFIKQFPDIYHLPEHFDKISSMEGFGEKSCMNMQTAIEKSRHVHPVNLIFALCIPLIGTDAGKKIVNAIGFDGFADRMRNATDFVDIDGIGQEKSGSILEWYANPKNSAMFEALIKELDIEKVDIKD
;
A
#
# COMPACT_ATOMS: atom_id res chain seq x y z
N ASP A 1 18.39 -1.51 23.48
CA ASP A 1 18.63 -2.44 24.61
C ASP A 1 18.13 -1.90 25.96
N THR A 2 17.11 -1.04 25.94
CA THR A 2 16.48 -0.50 27.16
C THR A 2 15.21 -1.27 27.57
N ILE A 3 14.83 -2.32 26.84
CA ILE A 3 13.68 -3.18 27.13
C ILE A 3 14.20 -4.44 27.83
N GLU A 4 13.85 -4.59 29.09
CA GLU A 4 14.29 -5.70 29.93
C GLU A 4 13.39 -6.95 29.83
N ASP A 5 12.17 -6.82 29.31
CA ASP A 5 11.20 -7.92 29.20
C ASP A 5 11.34 -8.62 27.84
N ASP A 6 11.60 -9.92 27.85
CA ASP A 6 11.78 -10.75 26.62
C ASP A 6 10.50 -10.84 25.76
N ASP A 7 9.32 -10.67 26.35
CA ASP A 7 8.02 -10.71 25.65
C ASP A 7 7.76 -9.43 24.82
N GLU A 8 8.48 -8.35 25.05
CA GLU A 8 8.37 -7.08 24.32
C GLU A 8 9.51 -6.82 23.33
N LYS A 9 10.32 -7.81 23.02
CA LYS A 9 11.48 -7.64 22.14
C LYS A 9 11.07 -7.52 20.68
N TYR A 10 11.21 -6.34 20.13
CA TYR A 10 10.96 -6.09 18.71
C TYR A 10 12.03 -6.71 17.81
N ALA A 11 11.62 -7.25 16.67
CA ALA A 11 12.51 -7.95 15.73
C ALA A 11 13.62 -7.06 15.16
N ASN A 12 13.41 -5.74 15.10
CA ASN A 12 14.39 -4.77 14.61
C ASN A 12 14.09 -3.35 15.14
N PRO A 13 15.08 -2.42 15.08
CA PRO A 13 14.92 -1.04 15.55
C PRO A 13 13.80 -0.25 14.86
N ARG A 14 13.52 -0.54 13.60
CA ARG A 14 12.42 0.11 12.84
C ARG A 14 11.05 -0.24 13.43
N ASN A 15 10.82 -1.52 13.73
CA ASN A 15 9.58 -1.97 14.34
C ASN A 15 9.44 -1.41 15.76
N LEU A 16 10.53 -1.34 16.53
CA LEU A 16 10.54 -0.72 17.84
C LEU A 16 10.15 0.76 17.76
N ALA A 17 10.79 1.55 16.88
CA ALA A 17 10.49 2.97 16.73
C ALA A 17 9.02 3.20 16.32
N SER A 18 8.56 2.46 15.31
CA SER A 18 7.17 2.56 14.83
C SER A 18 6.16 2.15 15.91
N GLY A 19 6.41 1.04 16.62
CA GLY A 19 5.56 0.59 17.72
C GLY A 19 5.53 1.60 18.87
N THR A 20 6.69 2.19 19.20
CA THR A 20 6.80 3.19 20.28
C THR A 20 5.99 4.45 19.97
N LEU A 21 6.03 4.94 18.71
CA LEU A 21 5.29 6.14 18.32
C LEU A 21 3.76 5.95 18.29
N ASN A 22 3.28 4.70 18.37
CA ASN A 22 1.86 4.36 18.42
C ASN A 22 1.39 3.98 19.84
N LEU A 23 2.23 4.14 20.87
CA LEU A 23 1.84 3.89 22.24
C LEU A 23 1.05 5.07 22.82
N ASP A 24 0.01 4.77 23.59
CA ASP A 24 -0.76 5.76 24.34
C ASP A 24 -0.05 6.20 25.64
N ASP A 25 0.86 5.37 26.14
CA ASP A 25 1.64 5.63 27.36
C ASP A 25 2.88 6.50 27.07
N VAL A 26 2.78 7.78 27.42
CA VAL A 26 3.83 8.79 27.19
C VAL A 26 5.10 8.49 28.02
N GLU A 27 4.97 7.91 29.21
CA GLU A 27 6.13 7.59 30.05
C GLU A 27 6.93 6.43 29.46
N GLU A 28 6.24 5.44 28.89
CA GLU A 28 6.88 4.35 28.16
C GLU A 28 7.58 4.87 26.88
N VAL A 29 6.95 5.79 26.13
CA VAL A 29 7.59 6.43 24.97
C VAL A 29 8.89 7.14 25.37
N LYS A 30 8.89 7.89 26.47
CA LYS A 30 10.09 8.56 26.99
C LYS A 30 11.18 7.56 27.37
N ARG A 31 10.82 6.45 28.01
CA ARG A 31 11.75 5.39 28.44
C ARG A 31 12.48 4.75 27.27
N ARG A 32 11.83 4.66 26.10
CA ARG A 32 12.37 4.02 24.89
C ARG A 32 13.35 4.91 24.11
N HIS A 33 13.54 6.16 24.49
CA HIS A 33 14.54 7.07 23.92
C HIS A 33 14.57 7.13 22.40
N VAL A 34 13.39 7.30 21.76
CA VAL A 34 13.31 7.45 20.29
C VAL A 34 14.02 8.72 19.86
N VAL A 35 14.97 8.60 18.93
CA VAL A 35 15.76 9.72 18.41
C VAL A 35 15.27 10.10 17.02
N PHE A 36 15.06 11.39 16.80
CA PHE A 36 14.70 11.97 15.51
C PHE A 36 15.96 12.35 14.73
N TYR A 37 16.02 11.99 13.45
CA TYR A 37 17.05 12.44 12.52
C TYR A 37 16.42 13.19 11.35
N ALA A 38 16.81 14.44 11.14
CA ALA A 38 16.41 15.23 10.00
C ALA A 38 17.24 14.83 8.75
N PHE A 39 16.59 14.66 7.62
CA PHE A 39 17.24 14.32 6.35
C PHE A 39 16.95 15.32 5.24
N THR A 40 16.05 16.27 5.48
CA THR A 40 15.77 17.38 4.56
C THR A 40 15.16 18.55 5.31
N LEU A 41 15.43 19.78 4.82
CA LEU A 41 14.74 21.00 5.21
C LEU A 41 13.74 21.35 4.10
N VAL A 42 12.44 21.20 4.40
CA VAL A 42 11.37 21.33 3.41
C VAL A 42 11.12 22.78 3.02
N HIS A 43 11.11 23.68 4.01
CA HIS A 43 10.84 25.10 3.82
C HIS A 43 11.67 25.93 4.80
N ILE A 44 12.17 27.04 4.31
CA ILE A 44 12.84 28.10 5.07
C ILE A 44 12.61 29.42 4.32
N ASP A 45 12.47 30.51 5.05
CA ASP A 45 12.29 31.85 4.46
C ASP A 45 13.58 32.43 3.85
N ASP A 46 14.74 31.90 4.25
CA ASP A 46 16.04 32.27 3.71
C ASP A 46 16.37 31.45 2.45
N ASP A 47 16.99 32.09 1.45
CA ASP A 47 17.42 31.48 0.19
C ASP A 47 18.70 30.63 0.36
N ILE A 48 18.63 29.53 1.12
CA ILE A 48 19.71 28.55 1.20
C ILE A 48 19.60 27.57 0.05
N ILE A 49 20.45 27.72 -0.96
CA ILE A 49 20.42 26.91 -2.21
C ILE A 49 21.10 25.54 -1.99
N SER A 50 22.20 25.48 -1.24
CA SER A 50 22.94 24.23 -0.98
C SER A 50 22.18 23.32 -0.03
N TRP A 51 21.98 22.06 -0.39
CA TRP A 51 21.41 21.04 0.50
C TRP A 51 22.33 20.82 1.74
N GLY A 52 23.65 20.82 1.54
CA GLY A 52 24.62 20.73 2.61
C GLY A 52 24.49 21.85 3.64
N ASP A 53 24.29 23.08 3.18
CA ASP A 53 24.10 24.24 4.05
C ASP A 53 22.76 24.19 4.80
N ARG A 54 21.70 23.71 4.16
CA ARG A 54 20.41 23.41 4.85
C ARG A 54 20.58 22.41 5.98
N MET A 55 21.41 21.38 5.78
CA MET A 55 21.72 20.42 6.84
C MET A 55 22.62 21.01 7.95
N ASN A 56 23.57 21.91 7.60
CA ASN A 56 24.35 22.65 8.57
C ASN A 56 23.45 23.54 9.43
N TYR A 57 22.53 24.28 8.81
CA TYR A 57 21.54 25.09 9.50
C TYR A 57 20.74 24.28 10.51
N LEU A 58 20.21 23.09 10.12
CA LEU A 58 19.52 22.20 11.05
C LEU A 58 20.41 21.72 12.21
N SER A 59 21.70 21.43 11.94
CA SER A 59 22.66 21.07 12.97
C SER A 59 22.90 22.21 13.97
N ASP A 60 22.99 23.45 13.49
CA ASP A 60 23.16 24.64 14.32
C ASP A 60 21.93 24.88 15.23
N MET A 61 20.75 24.56 14.69
CA MET A 61 19.48 24.54 15.43
C MET A 61 19.34 23.33 16.38
N LYS A 62 20.39 22.51 16.53
CA LYS A 62 20.48 21.36 17.44
C LYS A 62 19.61 20.17 17.05
N PHE A 63 19.19 20.05 15.80
CA PHE A 63 18.63 18.81 15.30
C PHE A 63 19.73 17.78 15.03
N ASN A 64 19.46 16.51 15.32
CA ASN A 64 20.26 15.44 14.77
C ASN A 64 19.99 15.35 13.27
N VAL A 65 21.05 15.37 12.48
CA VAL A 65 20.94 15.25 11.01
C VAL A 65 21.60 13.95 10.55
N VAL A 66 21.13 13.45 9.40
CA VAL A 66 21.73 12.24 8.79
C VAL A 66 23.21 12.46 8.47
N LYS A 67 24.02 11.41 8.61
CA LYS A 67 25.42 11.43 8.16
C LYS A 67 25.47 11.70 6.66
N ARG A 68 26.38 12.55 6.24
CA ARG A 68 26.50 13.01 4.85
C ARG A 68 27.96 13.26 4.45
N GLU A 69 28.20 13.24 3.16
CA GLU A 69 29.49 13.55 2.55
C GLU A 69 29.27 14.29 1.24
N ALA A 70 29.97 15.39 1.01
CA ALA A 70 30.00 16.06 -0.29
C ALA A 70 31.01 15.37 -1.19
N THR A 71 30.61 15.06 -2.43
CA THR A 71 31.47 14.42 -3.43
C THR A 71 31.14 14.95 -4.82
N ASP A 72 31.93 14.59 -5.79
CA ASP A 72 31.70 14.90 -7.21
C ASP A 72 31.60 13.60 -8.03
N ALA A 73 31.24 13.74 -9.31
CA ALA A 73 31.03 12.61 -10.21
C ALA A 73 32.29 11.70 -10.34
N VAL A 74 33.49 12.25 -10.21
CA VAL A 74 34.75 11.51 -10.35
C VAL A 74 35.02 10.65 -9.12
N ARG A 75 34.72 11.18 -7.93
CA ARG A 75 34.97 10.52 -6.64
C ARG A 75 33.78 9.77 -6.08
N LEU A 76 32.62 9.81 -6.76
CA LEU A 76 31.39 9.18 -6.30
C LEU A 76 31.53 7.69 -6.01
N GLU A 77 32.18 6.96 -6.90
CA GLU A 77 32.38 5.51 -6.73
C GLU A 77 33.23 5.18 -5.48
N GLU A 78 34.27 5.99 -5.24
CA GLU A 78 35.10 5.84 -4.04
C GLU A 78 34.32 6.17 -2.75
N ALA A 79 33.49 7.21 -2.81
CA ALA A 79 32.61 7.55 -1.69
C ALA A 79 31.65 6.40 -1.38
N VAL A 80 30.97 5.84 -2.38
CA VAL A 80 30.10 4.67 -2.21
C VAL A 80 30.85 3.49 -1.61
N LYS A 81 32.07 3.19 -2.06
CA LYS A 81 32.91 2.11 -1.49
C LYS A 81 33.30 2.37 -0.04
N ARG A 82 33.55 3.62 0.36
CA ARG A 82 33.81 3.95 1.76
C ARG A 82 32.60 3.72 2.64
N TRP A 83 31.44 4.25 2.22
CA TRP A 83 30.18 4.08 2.94
C TRP A 83 29.78 2.60 3.06
N THR A 84 29.97 1.80 1.99
CA THR A 84 29.75 0.34 2.05
C THR A 84 30.56 -0.32 3.15
N ARG A 85 31.87 -0.03 3.20
CA ARG A 85 32.76 -0.58 4.25
C ARG A 85 32.36 -0.14 5.66
N ASP A 86 31.90 1.10 5.84
CA ASP A 86 31.49 1.62 7.14
C ASP A 86 30.17 0.95 7.60
N VAL A 87 29.24 0.67 6.68
CA VAL A 87 28.02 -0.09 6.98
C VAL A 87 28.36 -1.54 7.32
N GLU A 88 29.15 -2.23 6.50
CA GLU A 88 29.54 -3.63 6.73
C GLU A 88 30.33 -3.82 8.04
N SER A 89 31.12 -2.84 8.42
CA SER A 89 31.89 -2.87 9.67
C SER A 89 31.11 -2.45 10.91
N GLY A 90 29.82 -2.13 10.78
CA GLY A 90 28.96 -1.74 11.90
C GLY A 90 29.26 -0.35 12.49
N LYS A 91 29.97 0.53 11.76
CA LYS A 91 30.29 1.88 12.20
C LYS A 91 29.14 2.89 12.11
N MET A 92 27.99 2.44 11.58
CA MET A 92 26.81 3.29 11.51
C MET A 92 26.03 3.24 12.83
N ASP A 93 25.65 4.40 13.35
CA ASP A 93 24.89 4.53 14.60
C ASP A 93 23.42 4.10 14.43
N VAL A 94 22.95 4.04 13.18
CA VAL A 94 21.57 3.66 12.82
C VAL A 94 21.59 2.62 11.71
N PRO A 95 20.60 1.73 11.66
CA PRO A 95 20.44 0.81 10.53
C PRO A 95 20.18 1.58 9.24
N VAL A 96 20.92 1.24 8.19
CA VAL A 96 20.78 1.85 6.85
C VAL A 96 20.61 0.75 5.80
N ASP A 97 19.80 1.02 4.78
CA ASP A 97 19.52 0.09 3.67
C ASP A 97 20.04 0.61 2.31
N GLY A 98 20.61 1.81 2.32
CA GLY A 98 21.15 2.43 1.11
C GLY A 98 21.67 3.84 1.34
N LEU A 99 22.12 4.46 0.27
CA LEU A 99 22.55 5.86 0.23
C LEU A 99 21.61 6.65 -0.66
N VAL A 100 21.36 7.90 -0.31
CA VAL A 100 20.69 8.86 -1.20
C VAL A 100 21.77 9.77 -1.79
N ILE A 101 21.93 9.73 -3.09
CA ILE A 101 22.85 10.57 -3.85
C ILE A 101 22.01 11.68 -4.46
N CYS A 102 22.20 12.91 -4.03
CA CYS A 102 21.42 14.06 -4.50
C CYS A 102 22.34 15.20 -4.95
N TYR A 103 21.81 16.10 -5.76
CA TYR A 103 22.48 17.34 -6.08
C TYR A 103 22.49 18.27 -4.86
N ASP A 104 23.62 18.95 -4.64
CA ASP A 104 23.73 19.94 -3.57
C ASP A 104 22.93 21.21 -3.90
N ASP A 105 22.91 21.61 -5.17
CA ASP A 105 22.06 22.71 -5.65
C ASP A 105 20.58 22.28 -5.66
N THR A 106 19.82 22.79 -4.70
CA THR A 106 18.40 22.45 -4.51
C THR A 106 17.49 23.06 -5.58
N ALA A 107 17.90 24.18 -6.19
CA ALA A 107 17.15 24.80 -7.29
C ALA A 107 17.30 23.98 -8.57
N TYR A 108 18.52 23.53 -8.87
CA TYR A 108 18.76 22.59 -9.96
C TYR A 108 18.01 21.26 -9.73
N ALA A 109 18.06 20.74 -8.53
CA ALA A 109 17.34 19.53 -8.13
C ALA A 109 15.83 19.65 -8.34
N ALA A 110 15.23 20.79 -7.99
CA ALA A 110 13.80 21.05 -8.14
C ALA A 110 13.36 21.15 -9.61
N GLY A 111 14.26 21.48 -10.54
CA GLY A 111 14.02 21.51 -11.99
C GLY A 111 13.85 20.11 -12.62
N GLY A 112 14.10 19.04 -11.89
CA GLY A 112 13.95 17.67 -12.39
C GLY A 112 12.50 17.25 -12.57
N SER A 113 12.27 16.19 -13.40
CA SER A 113 10.92 15.64 -13.58
C SER A 113 10.35 15.11 -12.26
N ILE A 114 9.05 15.29 -12.06
CA ILE A 114 8.33 14.84 -10.87
C ILE A 114 7.89 13.37 -11.06
N THR A 115 8.10 12.54 -10.04
CA THR A 115 7.60 11.16 -10.01
C THR A 115 6.10 11.13 -9.64
N GLY A 116 5.42 10.00 -9.86
CA GLY A 116 4.03 9.80 -9.42
C GLY A 116 3.80 9.94 -7.91
N HIS A 117 4.87 10.02 -7.11
CA HIS A 117 4.83 10.29 -5.67
C HIS A 117 5.16 11.74 -5.31
N HIS A 118 5.08 12.65 -6.26
CA HIS A 118 5.40 14.09 -6.11
C HIS A 118 6.83 14.38 -5.63
N ALA A 119 7.74 13.41 -5.74
CA ALA A 119 9.16 13.60 -5.47
C ALA A 119 9.89 13.98 -6.77
N THR A 120 10.72 15.01 -6.71
CA THR A 120 11.58 15.38 -7.85
C THR A 120 12.62 14.28 -8.10
N ARG A 121 12.96 14.01 -9.36
CA ARG A 121 14.07 13.12 -9.73
C ARG A 121 15.41 13.84 -9.55
N ALA A 122 15.58 14.43 -8.38
CA ALA A 122 16.73 15.24 -8.01
C ALA A 122 17.91 14.41 -7.51
N GLY A 123 17.78 13.11 -7.46
CA GLY A 123 18.80 12.21 -6.93
C GLY A 123 18.49 10.76 -7.19
N PHE A 124 19.40 9.90 -6.74
CA PHE A 124 19.33 8.47 -6.91
C PHE A 124 19.46 7.77 -5.56
N ALA A 125 18.65 6.74 -5.33
CA ALA A 125 18.88 5.81 -4.23
C ALA A 125 19.84 4.71 -4.69
N PHE A 126 21.01 4.65 -4.07
CA PHE A 126 21.88 3.49 -4.16
C PHE A 126 21.50 2.52 -3.05
N LYS A 127 21.22 1.27 -3.41
CA LYS A 127 20.91 0.22 -2.44
C LYS A 127 21.91 -0.89 -2.57
N TRP A 128 22.38 -1.40 -1.43
CA TRP A 128 23.16 -2.63 -1.41
C TRP A 128 22.30 -3.79 -1.88
N GLN A 129 22.94 -4.77 -2.46
CA GLN A 129 22.26 -5.99 -2.86
C GLN A 129 21.80 -6.74 -1.61
N ASP A 130 20.51 -7.02 -1.54
CA ASP A 130 19.95 -7.82 -0.45
C ASP A 130 20.52 -9.23 -0.48
N GLU A 131 20.83 -9.81 0.67
CA GLU A 131 21.29 -11.18 0.79
C GLU A 131 20.17 -12.15 0.39
N ALA A 132 20.43 -13.00 -0.60
CA ALA A 132 19.47 -13.99 -1.05
C ALA A 132 19.67 -15.31 -0.29
N VAL A 133 18.59 -15.87 0.23
CA VAL A 133 18.58 -17.17 0.89
C VAL A 133 17.80 -18.16 0.04
N ASP A 134 18.38 -19.32 -0.20
CA ASP A 134 17.75 -20.40 -0.94
C ASP A 134 16.85 -21.24 -0.03
N THR A 135 15.64 -21.54 -0.50
CA THR A 135 14.66 -22.33 0.24
C THR A 135 13.82 -23.19 -0.70
N ARG A 136 13.31 -24.32 -0.20
CA ARG A 136 12.48 -25.24 -0.99
C ARG A 136 11.02 -24.77 -1.01
N LEU A 137 10.45 -24.66 -2.21
CA LEU A 137 9.02 -24.46 -2.39
C LEU A 137 8.24 -25.65 -1.81
N ARG A 138 7.23 -25.39 -0.99
CA ARG A 138 6.28 -26.39 -0.49
C ARG A 138 5.06 -26.50 -1.39
N TYR A 139 4.41 -25.36 -1.63
CA TYR A 139 3.26 -25.25 -2.53
C TYR A 139 2.99 -23.77 -2.90
N ILE A 140 2.15 -23.56 -3.87
CA ILE A 140 1.63 -22.23 -4.21
C ILE A 140 0.21 -22.10 -3.65
N GLU A 141 0.02 -21.10 -2.81
CA GLU A 141 -1.29 -20.69 -2.31
C GLU A 141 -1.88 -19.64 -3.26
N TRP A 142 -3.13 -19.82 -3.63
CA TRP A 142 -3.84 -18.89 -4.50
C TRP A 142 -4.75 -18.01 -3.65
N SER A 143 -4.35 -16.74 -3.46
CA SER A 143 -5.05 -15.76 -2.63
C SER A 143 -5.99 -14.89 -3.47
N CYS A 144 -7.26 -14.85 -3.10
CA CYS A 144 -8.23 -13.98 -3.76
C CYS A 144 -8.10 -12.54 -3.26
N ALA A 145 -8.01 -11.61 -4.20
CA ALA A 145 -8.12 -10.17 -3.98
C ALA A 145 -9.44 -9.63 -4.59
N VAL A 146 -9.61 -8.31 -4.63
CA VAL A 146 -10.84 -7.68 -5.16
C VAL A 146 -11.15 -8.12 -6.58
N SER A 147 -10.16 -8.19 -7.45
CA SER A 147 -10.34 -8.51 -8.87
C SER A 147 -9.51 -9.70 -9.35
N THR A 148 -8.45 -10.06 -8.65
CA THR A 148 -7.47 -11.07 -9.07
C THR A 148 -7.32 -12.21 -8.08
N ILE A 149 -6.86 -13.35 -8.55
CA ILE A 149 -6.34 -14.45 -7.75
C ILE A 149 -4.83 -14.43 -7.91
N SER A 150 -4.12 -14.11 -6.82
CA SER A 150 -2.66 -13.92 -6.85
C SER A 150 -1.94 -15.12 -6.27
N PRO A 151 -0.85 -15.60 -6.90
CA PRO A 151 -0.05 -16.68 -6.38
C PRO A 151 0.88 -16.20 -5.27
N VAL A 152 0.96 -16.99 -4.21
CA VAL A 152 1.87 -16.80 -3.07
C VAL A 152 2.68 -18.08 -2.91
N ALA A 153 3.99 -17.98 -3.04
CA ALA A 153 4.88 -19.09 -2.73
C ALA A 153 4.89 -19.33 -1.22
N VAL A 154 4.60 -20.55 -0.80
CA VAL A 154 4.78 -21.02 0.57
C VAL A 154 5.96 -21.99 0.54
N PHE A 155 6.99 -21.69 1.33
CA PHE A 155 8.27 -22.42 1.30
C PHE A 155 8.76 -22.78 2.70
N GLU A 156 9.82 -23.56 2.80
CA GLU A 156 10.41 -23.87 4.09
C GLU A 156 10.90 -22.60 4.79
N PRO A 157 10.57 -22.42 6.09
CA PRO A 157 10.96 -21.21 6.81
C PRO A 157 12.46 -20.97 6.77
N VAL A 158 12.85 -19.74 6.43
CA VAL A 158 14.25 -19.31 6.41
C VAL A 158 14.43 -18.02 7.21
N GLN A 159 15.61 -17.85 7.78
CA GLN A 159 16.00 -16.62 8.46
C GLN A 159 16.54 -15.63 7.45
N ILE A 160 15.94 -14.45 7.35
CA ILE A 160 16.42 -13.34 6.53
C ILE A 160 16.37 -12.08 7.38
N GLU A 161 17.52 -11.44 7.58
CA GLU A 161 17.64 -10.19 8.35
C GLU A 161 16.93 -10.24 9.72
N GLY A 162 17.20 -11.30 10.50
CA GLY A 162 16.71 -11.46 11.87
C GLY A 162 15.23 -11.82 12.00
N THR A 163 14.53 -12.13 10.91
CA THR A 163 13.14 -12.59 10.96
C THR A 163 12.93 -13.87 10.17
N THR A 164 12.00 -14.69 10.62
CA THR A 164 11.60 -15.92 9.92
C THR A 164 10.63 -15.59 8.80
N VAL A 165 10.95 -16.00 7.58
CA VAL A 165 10.13 -15.82 6.39
C VAL A 165 9.76 -17.20 5.82
N SER A 166 8.50 -17.40 5.48
CA SER A 166 7.99 -18.65 4.88
C SER A 166 7.03 -18.42 3.70
N ARG A 167 6.82 -17.16 3.30
CA ARG A 167 5.86 -16.79 2.27
C ARG A 167 6.40 -15.59 1.46
N ALA A 168 6.22 -15.64 0.14
CA ALA A 168 6.53 -14.51 -0.74
C ALA A 168 5.50 -14.42 -1.87
N SER A 169 5.09 -13.21 -2.24
CA SER A 169 4.20 -13.02 -3.39
C SER A 169 4.94 -13.33 -4.69
N LEU A 170 4.30 -14.10 -5.58
CA LEU A 170 4.72 -14.31 -6.96
C LEU A 170 3.97 -13.35 -7.91
N CYS A 171 3.29 -12.35 -7.37
CA CYS A 171 2.59 -11.28 -8.07
C CYS A 171 1.48 -11.76 -9.03
N ASN A 172 1.83 -12.44 -10.13
CA ASN A 172 0.92 -12.85 -11.18
C ASN A 172 1.49 -14.03 -12.01
N LEU A 173 0.71 -14.49 -13.00
CA LEU A 173 1.13 -15.63 -13.84
C LEU A 173 2.36 -15.32 -14.70
N THR A 174 2.49 -14.08 -15.19
CA THR A 174 3.67 -13.68 -15.97
C THR A 174 4.95 -13.80 -15.14
N GLU A 175 4.88 -13.48 -13.85
CA GLU A 175 6.04 -13.58 -12.96
C GLU A 175 6.41 -15.06 -12.68
N ILE A 176 5.42 -15.94 -12.52
CA ILE A 176 5.64 -17.38 -12.44
C ILE A 176 6.38 -17.89 -13.70
N GLU A 177 5.90 -17.48 -14.88
CA GLU A 177 6.53 -17.86 -16.16
C GLU A 177 7.94 -17.27 -16.29
N ARG A 178 8.12 -16.00 -15.95
CA ARG A 178 9.42 -15.30 -16.01
C ARG A 178 10.47 -15.93 -15.11
N LEU A 179 10.08 -16.31 -13.90
CA LEU A 179 10.97 -16.97 -12.93
C LEU A 179 11.19 -18.46 -13.23
N GLY A 180 10.32 -19.07 -14.05
CA GLY A 180 10.35 -20.49 -14.31
C GLY A 180 9.97 -21.33 -13.09
N VAL A 181 9.01 -20.87 -12.28
CA VAL A 181 8.56 -21.59 -11.07
C VAL A 181 7.95 -22.92 -11.47
N GLY A 182 8.48 -24.02 -10.93
CA GLY A 182 7.96 -25.36 -11.08
C GLY A 182 7.10 -25.81 -9.93
N LYS A 183 6.54 -27.02 -10.03
CA LYS A 183 5.78 -27.67 -8.96
C LYS A 183 6.67 -27.97 -7.74
N GLU A 184 7.94 -28.34 -8.03
CA GLU A 184 9.01 -28.44 -7.06
C GLU A 184 10.19 -27.59 -7.54
N CYS A 185 10.75 -26.78 -6.67
CA CYS A 185 11.91 -25.94 -6.99
C CYS A 185 12.56 -25.38 -5.73
N ILE A 186 13.76 -24.85 -5.90
CA ILE A 186 14.44 -24.02 -4.91
C ILE A 186 14.24 -22.56 -5.30
N LEU A 187 13.72 -21.77 -4.36
CA LEU A 187 13.50 -20.34 -4.52
C LEU A 187 14.66 -19.57 -3.88
N SER A 188 15.25 -18.62 -4.58
CA SER A 188 16.13 -17.62 -3.97
C SER A 188 15.27 -16.42 -3.53
N VAL A 189 15.22 -16.19 -2.23
CA VAL A 189 14.34 -15.20 -1.60
C VAL A 189 15.17 -14.12 -0.93
N ILE A 190 14.77 -12.86 -1.13
CA ILE A 190 15.30 -11.67 -0.44
C ILE A 190 14.20 -10.98 0.36
N LYS A 191 14.58 -10.04 1.21
CA LYS A 191 13.66 -9.04 1.79
C LYS A 191 13.84 -7.71 1.08
N ALA A 192 13.07 -7.48 0.04
CA ALA A 192 13.08 -6.20 -0.66
C ALA A 192 12.81 -5.04 0.31
N ASN A 193 13.69 -4.03 0.29
CA ASN A 193 13.67 -2.91 1.23
C ASN A 193 13.72 -3.34 2.72
N LYS A 194 14.33 -4.50 3.02
CA LYS A 194 14.41 -5.11 4.37
C LYS A 194 13.04 -5.43 5.01
N ILE A 195 11.97 -5.47 4.23
CA ILE A 195 10.59 -5.66 4.74
C ILE A 195 9.85 -6.76 3.98
N ILE A 196 9.79 -6.68 2.65
CA ILE A 196 8.88 -7.47 1.82
C ILE A 196 9.59 -8.68 1.24
N PRO A 197 9.21 -9.92 1.62
CA PRO A 197 9.76 -11.12 1.01
C PRO A 197 9.45 -11.16 -0.48
N LYS A 198 10.49 -11.37 -1.29
CA LYS A 198 10.38 -11.44 -2.75
C LYS A 198 11.23 -12.58 -3.29
N CYS A 199 10.66 -13.39 -4.17
CA CYS A 199 11.39 -14.37 -4.94
C CYS A 199 12.09 -13.69 -6.12
N ILE A 200 13.40 -13.88 -6.27
CA ILE A 200 14.22 -13.25 -7.32
C ILE A 200 14.74 -14.23 -8.34
N ALA A 201 14.90 -15.49 -7.97
CA ALA A 201 15.37 -16.57 -8.85
C ALA A 201 14.78 -17.92 -8.43
N VAL A 202 14.80 -18.86 -9.36
CA VAL A 202 14.35 -20.24 -9.18
C VAL A 202 15.45 -21.18 -9.70
N LYS A 203 15.70 -22.25 -8.96
CA LYS A 203 16.66 -23.31 -9.32
C LYS A 203 15.96 -24.67 -9.28
N ASP A 204 16.46 -25.63 -10.05
CA ASP A 204 16.03 -27.03 -10.02
C ASP A 204 14.51 -27.22 -10.15
N ALA A 205 13.88 -26.44 -11.04
CA ALA A 205 12.44 -26.48 -11.23
C ALA A 205 12.01 -27.77 -11.94
N VAL A 206 11.03 -28.47 -11.33
CA VAL A 206 10.46 -29.70 -11.88
C VAL A 206 8.96 -29.53 -12.05
N GLY A 207 8.44 -29.91 -13.21
CA GLY A 207 7.01 -29.81 -13.53
C GLY A 207 6.50 -28.38 -13.65
N ALA A 208 5.27 -28.22 -14.13
CA ALA A 208 4.63 -26.93 -14.26
C ALA A 208 3.73 -26.65 -13.04
N VAL A 209 3.60 -25.37 -12.68
CA VAL A 209 2.64 -24.93 -11.67
C VAL A 209 1.22 -25.18 -12.17
N GLU A 210 0.40 -25.80 -11.34
CA GLU A 210 -1.03 -25.96 -11.62
C GLU A 210 -1.78 -24.65 -11.36
N ILE A 211 -2.33 -24.08 -12.43
CA ILE A 211 -3.19 -22.90 -12.34
C ILE A 211 -4.60 -23.36 -12.00
N PRO A 212 -5.22 -22.87 -10.92
CA PRO A 212 -6.57 -23.25 -10.53
C PRO A 212 -7.58 -22.99 -11.64
N LYS A 213 -8.36 -23.99 -12.02
CA LYS A 213 -9.48 -23.86 -12.95
C LYS A 213 -10.74 -23.33 -12.26
N GLU A 214 -10.76 -23.42 -10.93
CA GLU A 214 -11.84 -22.96 -10.07
C GLU A 214 -11.32 -22.00 -9.01
N CYS A 215 -12.16 -21.05 -8.63
CA CYS A 215 -11.85 -20.12 -7.55
C CYS A 215 -11.69 -20.88 -6.22
N PRO A 216 -10.61 -20.67 -5.46
CA PRO A 216 -10.40 -21.37 -4.20
C PRO A 216 -11.42 -21.05 -3.10
N VAL A 217 -12.27 -20.03 -3.30
CA VAL A 217 -13.25 -19.59 -2.30
C VAL A 217 -14.69 -19.93 -2.69
N CYS A 218 -15.10 -19.65 -3.93
CA CYS A 218 -16.50 -19.84 -4.36
C CYS A 218 -16.68 -20.95 -5.38
N HIS A 219 -15.63 -21.65 -5.77
CA HIS A 219 -15.60 -22.79 -6.72
C HIS A 219 -16.16 -22.49 -8.12
N HIS A 220 -16.40 -21.22 -8.45
CA HIS A 220 -16.74 -20.85 -9.83
C HIS A 220 -15.51 -20.89 -10.74
N PRO A 221 -15.69 -21.07 -12.04
CA PRO A 221 -14.59 -21.11 -12.98
C PRO A 221 -13.68 -19.88 -12.88
N THR A 222 -12.40 -20.08 -13.11
CA THR A 222 -11.42 -18.99 -13.24
C THR A 222 -11.14 -18.69 -14.71
N ARG A 223 -10.64 -17.48 -14.98
CA ARG A 223 -10.23 -17.05 -16.31
C ARG A 223 -8.91 -16.29 -16.23
N ILE A 224 -8.02 -16.58 -17.18
CA ILE A 224 -6.79 -15.80 -17.38
C ILE A 224 -7.15 -14.56 -18.19
N PHE A 225 -6.79 -13.40 -17.67
CA PHE A 225 -6.86 -12.13 -18.36
C PHE A 225 -5.44 -11.71 -18.77
N VAL A 226 -5.29 -11.20 -20.00
CA VAL A 226 -4.03 -10.67 -20.53
C VAL A 226 -4.21 -9.18 -20.79
N SER A 227 -3.42 -8.36 -20.10
CA SER A 227 -3.44 -6.90 -20.29
C SER A 227 -2.98 -6.56 -21.71
N LYS A 228 -3.77 -5.77 -22.43
CA LYS A 228 -3.47 -5.36 -23.82
C LYS A 228 -2.21 -4.49 -23.90
N ASN A 229 -1.96 -3.69 -22.88
CA ASN A 229 -0.85 -2.73 -22.90
C ASN A 229 0.47 -3.33 -22.41
N SER A 230 0.43 -4.21 -21.41
CA SER A 230 1.63 -4.74 -20.74
C SER A 230 1.89 -6.23 -21.02
N GLY A 231 0.91 -6.96 -21.60
CA GLY A 231 0.99 -8.41 -21.78
C GLY A 231 0.92 -9.21 -20.47
N VAL A 232 0.75 -8.56 -19.31
CA VAL A 232 0.70 -9.22 -18.01
C VAL A 232 -0.52 -10.12 -17.89
N LYS A 233 -0.29 -11.38 -17.51
CA LYS A 233 -1.30 -12.41 -17.30
C LYS A 233 -1.71 -12.45 -15.84
N THR A 234 -3.00 -12.32 -15.57
CA THR A 234 -3.59 -12.40 -14.23
C THR A 234 -4.73 -13.41 -14.20
N LEU A 235 -4.93 -14.07 -13.06
CA LEU A 235 -6.02 -15.03 -12.87
C LEU A 235 -7.19 -14.33 -12.18
N HIS A 236 -8.41 -14.56 -12.69
CA HIS A 236 -9.63 -13.95 -12.15
C HIS A 236 -10.71 -15.00 -11.89
N CYS A 237 -11.46 -14.81 -10.81
CA CYS A 237 -12.71 -15.53 -10.59
C CYS A 237 -13.81 -14.94 -11.50
N THR A 238 -14.59 -15.76 -12.18
CA THR A 238 -15.68 -15.30 -13.05
C THR A 238 -16.93 -14.88 -12.28
N ASN A 239 -17.08 -15.31 -11.02
CA ASN A 239 -18.21 -14.93 -10.19
C ASN A 239 -18.10 -13.47 -9.71
N PRO A 240 -19.01 -12.56 -10.11
CA PRO A 240 -19.03 -11.18 -9.62
C PRO A 240 -19.37 -11.09 -8.13
N ASP A 241 -20.16 -12.04 -7.61
CA ASP A 241 -20.64 -12.08 -6.23
C ASP A 241 -19.79 -13.01 -5.33
N CYS A 242 -18.53 -13.28 -5.72
CA CYS A 242 -17.61 -14.07 -4.93
C CYS A 242 -17.37 -13.43 -3.55
N THR A 243 -17.60 -14.20 -2.47
CA THR A 243 -17.45 -13.72 -1.08
C THR A 243 -16.07 -13.10 -0.81
N ALA A 244 -14.99 -13.71 -1.34
CA ALA A 244 -13.65 -13.14 -1.18
C ALA A 244 -13.49 -11.78 -1.85
N LYS A 245 -14.09 -11.59 -3.03
CA LYS A 245 -14.09 -10.28 -3.70
C LYS A 245 -14.88 -9.25 -2.91
N ASN A 246 -16.05 -9.63 -2.41
CA ASN A 246 -16.91 -8.74 -1.64
C ASN A 246 -16.21 -8.31 -0.35
N VAL A 247 -15.69 -9.22 0.44
CA VAL A 247 -14.94 -8.90 1.67
C VAL A 247 -13.77 -7.95 1.39
N LYS A 248 -13.01 -8.17 0.32
CA LYS A 248 -11.91 -7.27 -0.06
C LYS A 248 -12.39 -5.90 -0.54
N LYS A 249 -13.53 -5.83 -1.27
CA LYS A 249 -14.14 -4.55 -1.64
C LYS A 249 -14.55 -3.76 -0.39
N PHE A 250 -15.23 -4.39 0.56
CA PHE A 250 -15.61 -3.76 1.81
C PHE A 250 -14.39 -3.36 2.66
N SER A 251 -13.36 -4.21 2.75
CA SER A 251 -12.11 -3.85 3.43
C SER A 251 -11.43 -2.63 2.82
N ARG A 252 -11.44 -2.52 1.48
CA ARG A 252 -10.92 -1.33 0.79
C ARG A 252 -11.79 -0.11 1.03
N PHE A 253 -13.12 -0.28 1.03
CA PHE A 253 -14.07 0.79 1.29
C PHE A 253 -13.84 1.41 2.67
N VAL A 254 -13.74 0.60 3.73
CA VAL A 254 -13.56 1.07 5.12
C VAL A 254 -12.12 1.47 5.46
N SER A 255 -11.14 1.21 4.59
CA SER A 255 -9.73 1.50 4.86
C SER A 255 -9.44 2.99 5.03
N LYS A 256 -8.30 3.32 5.65
CA LYS A 256 -7.82 4.70 5.84
C LYS A 256 -7.73 5.51 4.53
N SER A 257 -7.41 4.87 3.41
CA SER A 257 -7.38 5.51 2.08
C SER A 257 -8.77 5.59 1.43
N GLY A 258 -9.76 4.87 1.95
CA GLY A 258 -11.16 4.92 1.56
C GLY A 258 -11.94 5.81 2.51
N MET A 259 -12.99 5.27 3.13
CA MET A 259 -13.91 6.00 4.01
C MET A 259 -13.39 6.16 5.45
N ASP A 260 -12.23 5.60 5.80
CA ASP A 260 -11.57 5.69 7.11
C ASP A 260 -12.48 5.31 8.29
N ILE A 261 -13.15 4.15 8.19
CA ILE A 261 -14.08 3.67 9.21
C ILE A 261 -13.38 2.68 10.14
N ASP A 262 -12.96 3.14 11.29
CA ASP A 262 -12.33 2.31 12.31
C ASP A 262 -13.32 1.29 12.92
N GLY A 263 -12.77 0.16 13.39
CA GLY A 263 -13.55 -0.91 14.03
C GLY A 263 -14.15 -1.94 13.07
N LEU A 264 -14.11 -1.71 11.77
CA LEU A 264 -14.59 -2.62 10.73
C LEU A 264 -13.45 -3.45 10.13
N SER A 265 -12.90 -4.39 10.90
CA SER A 265 -11.86 -5.31 10.42
C SER A 265 -12.38 -6.26 9.33
N VAL A 266 -11.46 -6.92 8.61
CA VAL A 266 -11.80 -7.97 7.61
C VAL A 266 -12.70 -9.05 8.23
N GLN A 267 -12.41 -9.48 9.47
CA GLN A 267 -13.19 -10.48 10.17
C GLN A 267 -14.58 -9.98 10.58
N THR A 268 -14.66 -8.72 11.02
CA THR A 268 -15.92 -8.04 11.28
C THR A 268 -16.79 -7.97 10.04
N MET A 269 -16.20 -7.53 8.89
CA MET A 269 -16.90 -7.50 7.61
C MET A 269 -17.43 -8.87 7.20
N LEU A 270 -16.62 -9.91 7.34
CA LEU A 270 -17.05 -11.30 7.05
C LEU A 270 -18.25 -11.71 7.89
N LYS A 271 -18.22 -11.44 9.20
CA LYS A 271 -19.35 -11.73 10.08
C LYS A 271 -20.62 -10.99 9.63
N PHE A 272 -20.53 -9.70 9.37
CA PHE A 272 -21.68 -8.87 9.00
C PHE A 272 -22.25 -9.21 7.61
N ILE A 273 -21.40 -9.61 6.66
CA ILE A 273 -21.83 -10.11 5.36
C ILE A 273 -22.57 -11.44 5.52
N ASN A 274 -22.04 -12.36 6.32
CA ASN A 274 -22.65 -13.68 6.55
C ASN A 274 -23.98 -13.58 7.29
N GLU A 275 -24.11 -12.66 8.24
CA GLU A 275 -25.37 -12.36 8.95
C GLU A 275 -26.36 -11.56 8.08
N GLY A 276 -25.94 -11.11 6.91
CA GLY A 276 -26.79 -10.36 5.98
C GLY A 276 -27.02 -8.91 6.36
N PHE A 277 -26.28 -8.35 7.31
CA PHE A 277 -26.34 -6.94 7.68
C PHE A 277 -25.79 -6.03 6.59
N ILE A 278 -24.78 -6.51 5.82
CA ILE A 278 -24.11 -5.77 4.76
C ILE A 278 -24.17 -6.58 3.46
N LYS A 279 -24.73 -5.98 2.41
CA LYS A 279 -24.76 -6.51 1.02
C LYS A 279 -24.08 -5.54 0.06
N GLN A 280 -24.16 -4.25 0.31
CA GLN A 280 -23.60 -3.17 -0.49
C GLN A 280 -23.06 -2.05 0.41
N PHE A 281 -22.27 -1.12 -0.13
CA PHE A 281 -21.60 -0.09 0.67
C PHE A 281 -22.54 0.80 1.48
N PRO A 282 -23.70 1.27 0.96
CA PRO A 282 -24.64 2.06 1.76
C PRO A 282 -25.12 1.37 3.03
N ASP A 283 -25.18 0.03 3.05
CA ASP A 283 -25.66 -0.71 4.23
C ASP A 283 -24.78 -0.50 5.47
N ILE A 284 -23.50 -0.09 5.27
CA ILE A 284 -22.59 0.25 6.36
C ILE A 284 -23.14 1.42 7.18
N TYR A 285 -23.77 2.39 6.54
CA TYR A 285 -24.37 3.56 7.18
C TYR A 285 -25.68 3.25 7.92
N HIS A 286 -26.25 2.06 7.67
CA HIS A 286 -27.44 1.52 8.33
C HIS A 286 -27.11 0.46 9.40
N LEU A 287 -25.83 0.14 9.64
CA LEU A 287 -25.42 -0.77 10.70
C LEU A 287 -25.95 -0.42 12.10
N PRO A 288 -26.07 0.87 12.47
CA PRO A 288 -26.67 1.25 13.77
C PRO A 288 -28.07 0.67 14.01
N GLU A 289 -28.85 0.44 12.94
CA GLU A 289 -30.19 -0.18 13.03
C GLU A 289 -30.16 -1.64 13.50
N HIS A 290 -28.97 -2.28 13.45
CA HIS A 290 -28.75 -3.66 13.83
C HIS A 290 -27.95 -3.83 15.12
N PHE A 291 -27.61 -2.74 15.83
CA PHE A 291 -26.73 -2.81 17.01
C PHE A 291 -27.31 -3.61 18.16
N ASP A 292 -28.62 -3.73 18.31
CA ASP A 292 -29.25 -4.61 19.29
C ASP A 292 -28.84 -6.09 19.08
N LYS A 293 -28.74 -6.51 17.82
CA LYS A 293 -28.28 -7.86 17.45
C LYS A 293 -26.75 -7.97 17.51
N ILE A 294 -26.05 -6.98 16.98
CA ILE A 294 -24.58 -6.96 16.91
C ILE A 294 -23.97 -6.97 18.31
N SER A 295 -24.51 -6.21 19.26
CA SER A 295 -24.00 -6.16 20.64
C SER A 295 -24.09 -7.49 21.39
N SER A 296 -24.99 -8.37 20.96
CA SER A 296 -25.14 -9.73 21.50
C SER A 296 -24.24 -10.78 20.84
N MET A 297 -23.53 -10.43 19.76
CA MET A 297 -22.64 -11.35 19.06
C MET A 297 -21.30 -11.46 19.80
N GLU A 298 -20.67 -12.63 19.70
CA GLU A 298 -19.34 -12.87 20.28
C GLU A 298 -18.28 -11.90 19.72
N GLY A 299 -17.60 -11.19 20.60
CA GLY A 299 -16.57 -10.17 20.29
C GLY A 299 -17.13 -8.77 20.10
N PHE A 300 -18.43 -8.55 20.32
CA PHE A 300 -19.06 -7.23 20.28
C PHE A 300 -19.77 -6.94 21.62
N GLY A 301 -19.84 -5.66 21.96
CA GLY A 301 -20.55 -5.17 23.13
C GLY A 301 -20.98 -3.72 22.88
N GLU A 302 -21.70 -3.13 23.82
CA GLU A 302 -22.22 -1.75 23.70
C GLU A 302 -21.12 -0.74 23.35
N LYS A 303 -19.96 -0.83 24.02
CA LYS A 303 -18.82 0.08 23.77
C LYS A 303 -18.29 -0.04 22.32
N SER A 304 -18.20 -1.26 21.78
CA SER A 304 -17.74 -1.45 20.40
C SER A 304 -18.75 -0.95 19.38
N CYS A 305 -20.05 -1.11 19.66
CA CYS A 305 -21.13 -0.55 18.84
C CYS A 305 -21.10 0.99 18.84
N MET A 306 -20.91 1.62 20.01
CA MET A 306 -20.78 3.08 20.12
C MET A 306 -19.56 3.61 19.35
N ASN A 307 -18.41 2.96 19.47
CA ASN A 307 -17.20 3.34 18.72
C ASN A 307 -17.43 3.21 17.21
N MET A 308 -18.05 2.13 16.79
CA MET A 308 -18.39 1.88 15.38
C MET A 308 -19.38 2.94 14.86
N GLN A 309 -20.40 3.29 15.62
CA GLN A 309 -21.33 4.36 15.28
C GLN A 309 -20.61 5.68 15.08
N THR A 310 -19.73 6.04 16.01
CA THR A 310 -18.94 7.28 15.92
C THR A 310 -18.05 7.29 14.66
N ALA A 311 -17.41 6.17 14.34
CA ALA A 311 -16.57 6.04 13.15
C ALA A 311 -17.41 6.14 11.86
N ILE A 312 -18.57 5.49 11.80
CA ILE A 312 -19.50 5.56 10.67
C ILE A 312 -20.00 7.00 10.45
N GLU A 313 -20.48 7.68 11.51
CA GLU A 313 -20.94 9.05 11.39
C GLU A 313 -19.82 10.02 10.96
N LYS A 314 -18.61 9.87 11.51
CA LYS A 314 -17.44 10.65 11.08
C LYS A 314 -17.16 10.47 9.59
N SER A 315 -17.30 9.25 9.07
CA SER A 315 -16.99 8.91 7.68
C SER A 315 -17.99 9.46 6.66
N ARG A 316 -19.15 9.99 7.12
CA ARG A 316 -20.11 10.65 6.21
C ARG A 316 -19.52 11.91 5.58
N HIS A 317 -18.66 12.62 6.29
CA HIS A 317 -17.88 13.73 5.74
C HIS A 317 -16.61 13.19 5.08
N VAL A 318 -16.51 13.27 3.74
CA VAL A 318 -15.48 12.58 2.98
C VAL A 318 -14.87 13.44 1.88
N HIS A 319 -13.56 13.38 1.77
CA HIS A 319 -12.84 13.96 0.64
C HIS A 319 -13.10 13.13 -0.64
N PRO A 320 -13.44 13.76 -1.80
CA PRO A 320 -13.88 13.05 -3.01
C PRO A 320 -12.86 12.03 -3.56
N VAL A 321 -11.57 12.26 -3.39
CA VAL A 321 -10.52 11.29 -3.79
C VAL A 321 -10.66 9.98 -3.03
N ASN A 322 -10.96 10.04 -1.73
CA ASN A 322 -11.14 8.88 -0.88
C ASN A 322 -12.40 8.10 -1.28
N LEU A 323 -13.48 8.81 -1.59
CA LEU A 323 -14.70 8.19 -2.08
C LEU A 323 -14.48 7.49 -3.43
N ILE A 324 -13.85 8.14 -4.41
CA ILE A 324 -13.53 7.51 -5.71
C ILE A 324 -12.68 6.25 -5.53
N PHE A 325 -11.68 6.29 -4.63
CA PHE A 325 -10.89 5.13 -4.29
C PHE A 325 -11.71 4.01 -3.66
N ALA A 326 -12.65 4.36 -2.74
CA ALA A 326 -13.50 3.43 -2.01
C ALA A 326 -14.50 2.69 -2.93
N LEU A 327 -14.92 3.30 -4.05
CA LEU A 327 -15.84 2.67 -5.03
C LEU A 327 -15.27 1.40 -5.67
N CYS A 328 -13.99 1.12 -5.53
CA CYS A 328 -13.34 -0.06 -6.11
C CYS A 328 -13.48 -0.20 -7.63
N ILE A 329 -13.55 0.92 -8.35
CA ILE A 329 -13.54 0.93 -9.82
C ILE A 329 -12.21 0.33 -10.30
N PRO A 330 -12.22 -0.67 -11.20
CA PRO A 330 -10.98 -1.26 -11.70
C PRO A 330 -10.06 -0.20 -12.34
N LEU A 331 -8.75 -0.33 -12.17
CA LEU A 331 -7.71 0.59 -12.64
C LEU A 331 -7.71 2.00 -12.02
N ILE A 332 -8.69 2.31 -11.16
CA ILE A 332 -8.80 3.61 -10.50
C ILE A 332 -8.31 3.49 -9.05
N GLY A 333 -7.16 4.09 -8.80
CA GLY A 333 -6.55 4.23 -7.48
C GLY A 333 -6.59 5.69 -7.01
N THR A 334 -5.90 5.99 -5.92
CA THR A 334 -5.82 7.35 -5.34
C THR A 334 -5.22 8.36 -6.31
N ASP A 335 -4.21 7.98 -7.11
CA ASP A 335 -3.58 8.87 -8.10
C ASP A 335 -4.55 9.28 -9.21
N ALA A 336 -5.26 8.30 -9.80
CA ALA A 336 -6.27 8.57 -10.81
C ALA A 336 -7.44 9.40 -10.21
N GLY A 337 -7.87 9.08 -8.99
CA GLY A 337 -8.88 9.84 -8.25
C GLY A 337 -8.48 11.30 -8.04
N LYS A 338 -7.22 11.57 -7.64
CA LYS A 338 -6.70 12.94 -7.49
C LYS A 338 -6.74 13.72 -8.81
N LYS A 339 -6.31 13.10 -9.92
CA LYS A 339 -6.31 13.74 -11.25
C LYS A 339 -7.72 14.10 -11.69
N ILE A 340 -8.68 13.19 -11.51
CA ILE A 340 -10.09 13.43 -11.82
C ILE A 340 -10.65 14.57 -10.98
N VAL A 341 -10.48 14.52 -9.65
CA VAL A 341 -11.02 15.52 -8.73
C VAL A 341 -10.40 16.90 -9.00
N ASN A 342 -9.10 16.98 -9.25
CA ASN A 342 -8.44 18.25 -9.56
C ASN A 342 -8.92 18.86 -10.89
N ALA A 343 -9.27 18.04 -11.89
CA ALA A 343 -9.67 18.49 -13.21
C ALA A 343 -11.15 18.88 -13.29
N ILE A 344 -12.04 18.11 -12.66
CA ILE A 344 -13.50 18.26 -12.87
C ILE A 344 -14.32 18.23 -11.58
N GLY A 345 -13.70 18.10 -10.40
CA GLY A 345 -14.39 17.91 -9.13
C GLY A 345 -15.18 16.60 -9.03
N PHE A 346 -15.86 16.40 -7.90
CA PHE A 346 -16.72 15.21 -7.73
C PHE A 346 -17.99 15.30 -8.56
N ASP A 347 -18.60 16.48 -8.63
CA ASP A 347 -19.83 16.67 -9.41
C ASP A 347 -19.60 16.38 -10.90
N GLY A 348 -18.50 16.86 -11.46
CA GLY A 348 -18.10 16.56 -12.84
C GLY A 348 -17.83 15.08 -13.06
N PHE A 349 -17.23 14.37 -12.10
CA PHE A 349 -17.06 12.93 -12.15
C PHE A 349 -18.38 12.17 -12.19
N ALA A 350 -19.31 12.52 -11.28
CA ALA A 350 -20.63 11.90 -11.22
C ALA A 350 -21.46 12.18 -12.49
N ASP A 351 -21.43 13.41 -12.98
CA ASP A 351 -22.17 13.80 -14.18
C ASP A 351 -21.63 13.12 -15.45
N ARG A 352 -20.32 12.99 -15.59
CA ARG A 352 -19.73 12.24 -16.71
C ARG A 352 -20.12 10.76 -16.69
N MET A 353 -20.13 10.12 -15.53
CA MET A 353 -20.62 8.74 -15.40
C MET A 353 -22.08 8.60 -15.80
N ARG A 354 -22.99 9.50 -15.33
CA ARG A 354 -24.41 9.50 -15.65
C ARG A 354 -24.69 9.71 -17.14
N ASN A 355 -23.93 10.60 -17.76
CA ASN A 355 -24.08 10.96 -19.17
C ASN A 355 -23.22 10.12 -20.13
N ALA A 356 -22.52 9.10 -19.61
CA ALA A 356 -21.56 8.28 -20.37
C ALA A 356 -20.50 9.10 -21.13
N THR A 357 -20.12 10.26 -20.59
CA THR A 357 -19.06 11.12 -21.14
C THR A 357 -17.69 10.57 -20.72
N ASP A 358 -16.75 10.49 -21.65
CA ASP A 358 -15.42 9.95 -21.38
C ASP A 358 -14.56 10.90 -20.52
N PHE A 359 -13.39 10.38 -20.08
CA PHE A 359 -12.44 11.06 -19.19
C PHE A 359 -11.07 11.22 -19.83
N VAL A 360 -10.94 11.03 -21.13
CA VAL A 360 -9.63 10.97 -21.81
C VAL A 360 -8.96 12.33 -21.97
N ASP A 361 -9.71 13.42 -21.81
CA ASP A 361 -9.22 14.79 -21.75
C ASP A 361 -8.46 15.11 -20.44
N ILE A 362 -8.59 14.26 -19.42
CA ILE A 362 -7.90 14.41 -18.14
C ILE A 362 -6.50 13.78 -18.23
N ASP A 363 -5.46 14.56 -17.94
CA ASP A 363 -4.08 14.07 -17.96
C ASP A 363 -3.87 12.82 -17.11
N GLY A 364 -3.33 11.77 -17.73
CA GLY A 364 -3.08 10.47 -17.09
C GLY A 364 -4.32 9.57 -16.94
N ILE A 365 -5.46 9.96 -17.52
CA ILE A 365 -6.65 9.11 -17.67
C ILE A 365 -6.79 8.75 -19.16
N GLY A 366 -6.17 7.66 -19.58
CA GLY A 366 -6.29 7.15 -20.95
C GLY A 366 -7.57 6.34 -21.18
N GLN A 367 -7.76 5.87 -22.41
CA GLN A 367 -8.94 5.10 -22.87
C GLN A 367 -9.30 3.92 -21.96
N GLU A 368 -8.30 3.19 -21.46
CA GLU A 368 -8.50 2.01 -20.62
C GLU A 368 -9.11 2.37 -19.24
N LYS A 369 -8.63 3.44 -18.60
CA LYS A 369 -9.18 3.92 -17.34
C LYS A 369 -10.56 4.54 -17.53
N SER A 370 -10.71 5.37 -18.57
CA SER A 370 -12.00 5.98 -18.93
C SER A 370 -13.05 4.91 -19.20
N GLY A 371 -12.73 3.93 -20.03
CA GLY A 371 -13.62 2.79 -20.30
C GLY A 371 -13.99 2.02 -19.03
N SER A 372 -13.03 1.79 -18.13
CA SER A 372 -13.30 1.10 -16.86
C SER A 372 -14.29 1.84 -15.97
N ILE A 373 -14.22 3.19 -15.91
CA ILE A 373 -15.18 4.01 -15.15
C ILE A 373 -16.59 3.86 -15.75
N LEU A 374 -16.71 4.03 -17.05
CA LEU A 374 -18.01 3.99 -17.75
C LEU A 374 -18.64 2.60 -17.69
N GLU A 375 -17.87 1.54 -17.92
CA GLU A 375 -18.34 0.15 -17.81
C GLU A 375 -18.79 -0.18 -16.37
N TRP A 376 -18.05 0.32 -15.37
CA TRP A 376 -18.41 0.12 -13.97
C TRP A 376 -19.76 0.76 -13.64
N TYR A 377 -20.00 1.99 -14.07
CA TYR A 377 -21.28 2.69 -13.84
C TYR A 377 -22.41 2.17 -14.70
N ALA A 378 -22.14 1.68 -15.93
CA ALA A 378 -23.13 1.05 -16.80
C ALA A 378 -23.73 -0.23 -16.21
N ASN A 379 -23.08 -0.83 -15.19
CA ASN A 379 -23.65 -1.96 -14.47
C ASN A 379 -24.77 -1.46 -13.53
N PRO A 380 -26.04 -1.92 -13.72
CA PRO A 380 -27.18 -1.43 -12.93
C PRO A 380 -27.03 -1.58 -11.40
N LYS A 381 -26.32 -2.63 -10.94
CA LYS A 381 -26.05 -2.83 -9.51
C LYS A 381 -25.12 -1.76 -8.99
N ASN A 382 -24.07 -1.39 -9.74
CA ASN A 382 -23.09 -0.40 -9.33
C ASN A 382 -23.67 1.01 -9.38
N SER A 383 -24.41 1.38 -10.42
CA SER A 383 -25.04 2.70 -10.51
C SER A 383 -26.09 2.90 -9.41
N ALA A 384 -26.95 1.90 -9.16
CA ALA A 384 -27.91 1.97 -8.06
C ALA A 384 -27.24 2.10 -6.70
N MET A 385 -26.17 1.32 -6.46
CA MET A 385 -25.38 1.40 -5.23
C MET A 385 -24.69 2.77 -5.09
N PHE A 386 -24.10 3.31 -6.16
CA PHE A 386 -23.49 4.63 -6.16
C PHE A 386 -24.48 5.74 -5.82
N GLU A 387 -25.65 5.76 -6.47
CA GLU A 387 -26.68 6.77 -6.23
C GLU A 387 -27.29 6.66 -4.81
N ALA A 388 -27.34 5.46 -4.23
CA ALA A 388 -27.72 5.27 -2.83
C ALA A 388 -26.63 5.78 -1.88
N LEU A 389 -25.35 5.46 -2.17
CA LEU A 389 -24.22 5.82 -1.32
C LEU A 389 -24.01 7.32 -1.20
N ILE A 390 -24.08 8.07 -2.30
CA ILE A 390 -23.86 9.53 -2.28
C ILE A 390 -24.94 10.29 -1.49
N LYS A 391 -26.11 9.70 -1.24
CA LYS A 391 -27.16 10.28 -0.38
C LYS A 391 -26.82 10.19 1.11
N GLU A 392 -25.96 9.23 1.48
CA GLU A 392 -25.51 9.04 2.86
C GLU A 392 -24.35 9.97 3.23
N LEU A 393 -23.73 10.66 2.24
CA LEU A 393 -22.45 11.32 2.38
C LEU A 393 -22.56 12.84 2.23
N ASP A 394 -21.77 13.55 3.02
CA ASP A 394 -21.39 14.94 2.86
C ASP A 394 -20.02 15.01 2.18
N ILE A 395 -20.04 15.24 0.86
CA ILE A 395 -18.82 15.19 0.04
C ILE A 395 -18.20 16.59 -0.01
N GLU A 396 -16.94 16.70 0.41
CA GLU A 396 -16.19 17.95 0.41
C GLU A 396 -16.14 18.57 -0.99
N LYS A 397 -16.36 19.87 -1.07
CA LYS A 397 -16.12 20.64 -2.30
C LYS A 397 -14.64 20.98 -2.38
N VAL A 398 -14.02 20.59 -3.47
CA VAL A 398 -12.61 20.88 -3.77
C VAL A 398 -12.55 21.92 -4.86
N ASP A 399 -11.72 22.94 -4.67
CA ASP A 399 -11.47 23.93 -5.71
C ASP A 399 -10.77 23.28 -6.91
N ILE A 400 -11.39 23.41 -8.08
CA ILE A 400 -10.81 22.93 -9.33
C ILE A 400 -9.64 23.86 -9.64
N LYS A 401 -8.44 23.29 -9.80
CA LYS A 401 -7.27 24.08 -10.19
C LYS A 401 -7.33 24.32 -11.69
N ASP A 402 -7.47 25.62 -12.05
CA ASP A 402 -7.32 26.09 -13.43
C ASP A 402 -5.94 25.77 -14.03
#